data_3b4773b76e41aa258ce3595e479d9425
#
_entry.id   3b4773b76e41aa258ce3595e479d9425
#
_cell.length_a   1.000
_cell.length_b   1.000
_cell.length_c   1.000
_cell.angle_alpha   90.00
_cell.angle_beta   90.00
_cell.angle_gamma   90.00
#
_symmetry.space_group_name_H-M   'P 1'
#
loop_
_entity.id
_entity.type
_entity.pdbx_description
1 polymer ?
#
loop_
_entity_poly.entity_id
_entity_poly.type
_entity_poly.pdbx_seq_one_letter_code
_entity_poly.pdbx_strand_id
1 'polypeptide(L)'
;GFGGFCAVVIAISILFCTAGTQKLIPQLKLPPAYEPFSARRFVGEVRDVLANQSYRILIGAALFAAVAGGFQDVVGLYMNTYFWGFTADEITLLLLPLVVATWIAFGAIRPITQRFDKKSTALALATFGVFFGPLPIFLRLLGWMPENGHPALLPIIMLHALFLVTAVVSIGMLASSMIADTVDESELRTGKRQEGLFSSAIAFTTKATSG
;
A
#
# COMPACT_ATOMS: atom_id res chain seq x y z
N GLY A 1 -0.33 19.92 22.68
CA GLY A 1 -1.42 19.39 21.88
C GLY A 1 -1.02 18.16 21.08
N PHE A 2 -1.99 17.51 20.43
CA PHE A 2 -1.82 16.27 19.69
C PHE A 2 -0.68 16.33 18.63
N GLY A 3 -0.57 17.45 17.90
CA GLY A 3 0.51 17.63 16.92
C GLY A 3 1.92 17.60 17.51
N GLY A 4 2.12 18.15 18.72
CA GLY A 4 3.41 18.06 19.41
C GLY A 4 3.76 16.63 19.83
N PHE A 5 2.77 15.87 20.29
CA PHE A 5 2.95 14.44 20.60
C PHE A 5 3.38 13.64 19.35
N CYS A 6 2.67 13.82 18.23
CA CYS A 6 3.02 13.16 16.97
C CYS A 6 4.44 13.53 16.50
N ALA A 7 4.83 14.81 16.58
CA ALA A 7 6.16 15.26 16.20
C ALA A 7 7.26 14.59 17.02
N VAL A 8 7.07 14.45 18.34
CA VAL A 8 8.02 13.76 19.23
C VAL A 8 8.13 12.28 18.89
N VAL A 9 6.99 11.59 18.67
CA VAL A 9 6.98 10.17 18.29
C VAL A 9 7.69 9.95 16.97
N ILE A 10 7.44 10.80 15.96
CA ILE A 10 8.12 10.72 14.66
C ILE A 10 9.62 10.94 14.83
N ALA A 11 10.04 11.96 15.57
CA ALA A 11 11.46 12.25 15.80
C ALA A 11 12.18 11.09 16.49
N ILE A 12 11.58 10.53 17.55
CA ILE A 12 12.13 9.35 18.26
C ILE A 12 12.24 8.15 17.31
N SER A 13 11.21 7.89 16.52
CA SER A 13 11.20 6.77 15.57
C SER A 13 12.31 6.91 14.52
N ILE A 14 12.52 8.12 13.98
CA ILE A 14 13.59 8.41 13.00
C ILE A 14 14.95 8.19 13.65
N LEU A 15 15.19 8.72 14.85
CA LEU A 15 16.47 8.57 15.56
C LEU A 15 16.75 7.10 15.89
N PHE A 16 15.76 6.36 16.35
CA PHE A 16 15.90 4.94 16.65
C PHE A 16 16.22 4.12 15.39
N CYS A 17 15.50 4.38 14.30
CA CYS A 17 15.75 3.72 13.01
C CYS A 17 17.14 4.03 12.47
N THR A 18 17.56 5.31 12.53
CA THR A 18 18.88 5.74 12.07
C THR A 18 20.00 5.12 12.91
N ALA A 19 19.88 5.13 14.24
CA ALA A 19 20.85 4.51 15.11
C ALA A 19 20.97 2.99 14.89
N GLY A 20 19.84 2.30 14.65
CA GLY A 20 19.81 0.87 14.35
C GLY A 20 20.47 0.51 13.01
N THR A 21 20.34 1.35 12.01
CA THR A 21 20.87 1.12 10.66
C THR A 21 22.32 1.56 10.48
N GLN A 22 22.87 2.41 11.34
CA GLN A 22 24.27 2.85 11.27
C GLN A 22 25.27 1.70 11.23
N LYS A 23 25.01 0.60 11.93
CA LYS A 23 25.87 -0.59 11.95
C LYS A 23 25.96 -1.29 10.58
N LEU A 24 25.04 -1.05 9.68
CA LEU A 24 25.01 -1.64 8.34
C LEU A 24 25.82 -0.82 7.33
N ILE A 25 26.12 0.46 7.62
CA ILE A 25 26.85 1.35 6.70
C ILE A 25 28.19 0.74 6.21
N PRO A 26 29.05 0.17 7.06
CA PRO A 26 30.31 -0.43 6.62
C PRO A 26 30.14 -1.67 5.72
N GLN A 27 28.94 -2.29 5.72
CA GLN A 27 28.61 -3.48 4.94
C GLN A 27 27.98 -3.13 3.59
N LEU A 28 27.65 -1.87 3.36
CA LEU A 28 27.07 -1.42 2.10
C LEU A 28 28.13 -1.45 0.99
N LYS A 29 27.76 -1.97 -0.17
CA LYS A 29 28.59 -1.88 -1.36
C LYS A 29 28.79 -0.41 -1.73
N LEU A 30 30.02 -0.01 -2.03
CA LEU A 30 30.30 1.32 -2.54
C LEU A 30 29.49 1.57 -3.83
N PRO A 31 28.89 2.75 -3.99
CA PRO A 31 28.21 3.09 -5.23
C PRO A 31 29.23 3.06 -6.38
N PRO A 32 28.80 2.70 -7.60
CA PRO A 32 29.66 2.81 -8.78
C PRO A 32 30.16 4.26 -8.93
N ALA A 33 31.31 4.43 -9.61
CA ALA A 33 31.91 5.74 -9.82
C ALA A 33 30.85 6.74 -10.36
N TYR A 34 30.87 7.96 -9.81
CA TYR A 34 29.95 9.04 -10.24
C TYR A 34 30.11 9.27 -11.74
N GLU A 35 29.05 9.04 -12.48
CA GLU A 35 28.98 9.40 -13.89
C GLU A 35 28.05 10.63 -14.02
N PRO A 36 28.46 11.64 -14.80
CA PRO A 36 27.65 12.86 -14.96
C PRO A 36 26.30 12.52 -15.58
N PHE A 37 25.25 13.26 -15.19
CA PHE A 37 23.91 13.11 -15.73
C PHE A 37 23.88 13.31 -17.25
N SER A 38 23.33 12.35 -17.97
CA SER A 38 23.07 12.45 -19.40
C SER A 38 21.60 12.13 -19.69
N ALA A 39 20.90 13.09 -20.31
CA ALA A 39 19.48 12.93 -20.67
C ALA A 39 19.27 11.73 -21.61
N ARG A 40 20.18 11.49 -22.55
CA ARG A 40 20.12 10.35 -23.48
C ARG A 40 20.23 9.02 -22.74
N ARG A 41 21.13 8.95 -21.75
CA ARG A 41 21.29 7.77 -20.89
C ARG A 41 20.05 7.56 -20.03
N PHE A 42 19.51 8.61 -19.41
CA PHE A 42 18.29 8.53 -18.61
C PHE A 42 17.11 7.99 -19.43
N VAL A 43 16.91 8.50 -20.65
CA VAL A 43 15.85 7.99 -21.55
C VAL A 43 16.09 6.53 -21.92
N GLY A 44 17.34 6.13 -22.15
CA GLY A 44 17.71 4.73 -22.38
C GLY A 44 17.37 3.84 -21.16
N GLU A 45 17.73 4.25 -19.97
CA GLU A 45 17.44 3.53 -18.73
C GLU A 45 15.92 3.41 -18.47
N VAL A 46 15.16 4.48 -18.69
CA VAL A 46 13.69 4.44 -18.63
C VAL A 46 13.11 3.45 -19.65
N ARG A 47 13.64 3.45 -20.87
CA ARG A 47 13.21 2.50 -21.91
C ARG A 47 13.50 1.06 -21.52
N ASP A 48 14.68 0.78 -20.97
CA ASP A 48 15.09 -0.56 -20.53
C ASP A 48 14.20 -1.06 -19.39
N VAL A 49 13.87 -0.20 -18.44
CA VAL A 49 12.95 -0.50 -17.35
C VAL A 49 11.54 -0.79 -17.88
N LEU A 50 11.03 0.05 -18.79
CA LEU A 50 9.72 -0.13 -19.42
C LEU A 50 9.69 -1.31 -20.41
N ALA A 51 10.83 -1.80 -20.88
CA ALA A 51 10.91 -3.02 -21.68
C ALA A 51 10.66 -4.29 -20.86
N ASN A 52 10.85 -4.24 -19.53
CA ASN A 52 10.54 -5.36 -18.65
C ASN A 52 9.02 -5.53 -18.50
N GLN A 53 8.48 -6.66 -18.95
CA GLN A 53 7.06 -6.95 -18.94
C GLN A 53 6.49 -7.01 -17.52
N SER A 54 7.20 -7.64 -16.58
CA SER A 54 6.78 -7.74 -15.18
C SER A 54 6.63 -6.34 -14.57
N TYR A 55 7.57 -5.44 -14.87
CA TYR A 55 7.53 -4.09 -14.36
C TYR A 55 6.37 -3.25 -14.93
N ARG A 56 6.10 -3.37 -16.24
CA ARG A 56 4.94 -2.69 -16.86
C ARG A 56 3.62 -3.10 -16.22
N ILE A 57 3.48 -4.40 -15.91
CA ILE A 57 2.27 -4.90 -15.24
C ILE A 57 2.17 -4.33 -13.83
N LEU A 58 3.29 -4.28 -13.08
CA LEU A 58 3.31 -3.71 -11.72
C LEU A 58 3.02 -2.20 -11.70
N ILE A 59 3.59 -1.42 -12.64
CA ILE A 59 3.24 0.00 -12.79
C ILE A 59 1.75 0.17 -13.13
N GLY A 60 1.24 -0.60 -14.08
CA GLY A 60 -0.17 -0.56 -14.44
C GLY A 60 -1.07 -0.86 -13.24
N ALA A 61 -0.76 -1.90 -12.48
CA ALA A 61 -1.48 -2.23 -11.27
C ALA A 61 -1.39 -1.12 -10.21
N ALA A 62 -0.21 -0.53 -10.01
CA ALA A 62 -0.01 0.58 -9.09
C ALA A 62 -0.81 1.84 -9.49
N LEU A 63 -0.90 2.13 -10.80
CA LEU A 63 -1.70 3.23 -11.32
C LEU A 63 -3.19 3.04 -11.00
N PHE A 64 -3.74 1.87 -11.30
CA PHE A 64 -5.14 1.57 -10.97
C PHE A 64 -5.40 1.58 -9.47
N ALA A 65 -4.48 1.05 -8.67
CA ALA A 65 -4.58 1.08 -7.22
C ALA A 65 -4.55 2.51 -6.66
N ALA A 66 -3.71 3.39 -7.21
CA ALA A 66 -3.63 4.79 -6.80
C ALA A 66 -4.92 5.56 -7.15
N VAL A 67 -5.49 5.35 -8.36
CA VAL A 67 -6.79 5.92 -8.73
C VAL A 67 -7.90 5.42 -7.80
N ALA A 68 -7.94 4.11 -7.54
CA ALA A 68 -8.93 3.54 -6.63
C ALA A 68 -8.79 4.09 -5.20
N GLY A 69 -7.55 4.27 -4.71
CA GLY A 69 -7.26 4.87 -3.40
C GLY A 69 -7.76 6.32 -3.33
N GLY A 70 -7.45 7.16 -4.32
CA GLY A 70 -7.93 8.53 -4.38
C GLY A 70 -9.46 8.63 -4.41
N PHE A 71 -10.13 7.75 -5.15
CA PHE A 71 -11.59 7.64 -5.10
C PHE A 71 -12.09 7.26 -3.72
N GLN A 72 -11.45 6.29 -3.07
CA GLN A 72 -11.85 5.84 -1.74
C GLN A 72 -11.69 6.92 -0.68
N ASP A 73 -10.63 7.72 -0.75
CA ASP A 73 -10.41 8.81 0.21
C ASP A 73 -11.51 9.88 0.12
N VAL A 74 -11.91 10.26 -1.09
CA VAL A 74 -12.96 11.26 -1.31
C VAL A 74 -14.34 10.67 -1.00
N VAL A 75 -14.70 9.54 -1.60
CA VAL A 75 -16.03 8.93 -1.48
C VAL A 75 -16.22 8.32 -0.09
N GLY A 76 -15.16 7.81 0.54
CA GLY A 76 -15.23 7.16 1.85
C GLY A 76 -15.78 8.08 2.95
N LEU A 77 -15.32 9.33 2.99
CA LEU A 77 -15.84 10.30 3.96
C LEU A 77 -17.33 10.59 3.74
N TYR A 78 -17.74 10.79 2.48
CA TYR A 78 -19.15 10.99 2.12
C TYR A 78 -20.00 9.78 2.48
N MET A 79 -19.53 8.57 2.19
CA MET A 79 -20.25 7.33 2.54
C MET A 79 -20.39 7.19 4.05
N ASN A 80 -19.34 7.46 4.82
CA ASN A 80 -19.41 7.38 6.27
C ASN A 80 -20.38 8.40 6.85
N THR A 81 -20.36 9.63 6.35
CA THR A 81 -21.19 10.73 6.89
C THR A 81 -22.64 10.64 6.43
N TYR A 82 -22.88 10.43 5.14
CA TYR A 82 -24.24 10.57 4.57
C TYR A 82 -24.95 9.23 4.33
N PHE A 83 -24.23 8.17 3.98
CA PHE A 83 -24.84 6.87 3.73
C PHE A 83 -25.00 6.06 5.02
N TRP A 84 -23.93 5.99 5.83
CA TRP A 84 -23.94 5.28 7.12
C TRP A 84 -24.46 6.16 8.26
N GLY A 85 -24.43 7.48 8.11
CA GLY A 85 -24.88 8.43 9.13
C GLY A 85 -23.99 8.47 10.37
N PHE A 86 -22.68 8.15 10.23
CA PHE A 86 -21.76 8.15 11.34
C PHE A 86 -21.40 9.57 11.79
N THR A 87 -21.30 9.76 13.11
CA THR A 87 -20.77 10.96 13.74
C THR A 87 -19.25 11.05 13.57
N ALA A 88 -18.68 12.23 13.80
CA ALA A 88 -17.23 12.43 13.76
C ALA A 88 -16.46 11.50 14.71
N ASP A 89 -17.03 11.23 15.90
CA ASP A 89 -16.43 10.32 16.88
C ASP A 89 -16.45 8.87 16.37
N GLU A 90 -17.55 8.42 15.77
CA GLU A 90 -17.67 7.08 15.18
C GLU A 90 -16.73 6.90 13.98
N ILE A 91 -16.59 7.92 13.13
CA ILE A 91 -15.61 7.91 12.03
C ILE A 91 -14.18 7.79 12.58
N THR A 92 -13.88 8.45 13.69
CA THR A 92 -12.57 8.31 14.36
C THR A 92 -12.34 6.89 14.86
N LEU A 93 -13.37 6.22 15.36
CA LEU A 93 -13.26 4.82 15.80
C LEU A 93 -12.97 3.85 14.64
N LEU A 94 -13.35 4.20 13.39
CA LEU A 94 -13.00 3.42 12.21
C LEU A 94 -11.49 3.38 11.91
N LEU A 95 -10.67 4.19 12.59
CA LEU A 95 -9.21 4.08 12.52
C LEU A 95 -8.65 2.89 13.31
N LEU A 96 -9.38 2.38 14.30
CA LEU A 96 -8.92 1.23 15.10
C LEU A 96 -8.73 -0.04 14.27
N PRO A 97 -9.69 -0.45 13.41
CA PRO A 97 -9.49 -1.55 12.48
C PRO A 97 -8.23 -1.42 11.61
N LEU A 98 -7.87 -0.20 11.19
CA LEU A 98 -6.67 0.05 10.38
C LEU A 98 -5.39 -0.37 11.12
N VAL A 99 -5.27 0.01 12.40
CA VAL A 99 -4.10 -0.35 13.22
C VAL A 99 -4.03 -1.87 13.42
N VAL A 100 -5.16 -2.48 13.83
CA VAL A 100 -5.22 -3.94 14.08
C VAL A 100 -4.98 -4.73 12.78
N ALA A 101 -5.59 -4.31 11.67
CA ALA A 101 -5.42 -4.94 10.36
C ALA A 101 -3.96 -4.94 9.91
N THR A 102 -3.22 -3.86 10.17
CA THR A 102 -1.79 -3.77 9.84
C THR A 102 -0.99 -4.82 10.59
N TRP A 103 -1.21 -5.01 11.88
CA TRP A 103 -0.54 -6.05 12.66
C TRP A 103 -0.90 -7.47 12.19
N ILE A 104 -2.17 -7.72 11.88
CA ILE A 104 -2.62 -8.99 11.32
C ILE A 104 -1.94 -9.26 9.98
N ALA A 105 -1.90 -8.26 9.09
CA ALA A 105 -1.26 -8.39 7.79
C ALA A 105 0.23 -8.73 7.91
N PHE A 106 0.98 -8.04 8.78
CA PHE A 106 2.40 -8.34 9.04
C PHE A 106 2.61 -9.76 9.57
N GLY A 107 1.75 -10.21 10.49
CA GLY A 107 1.84 -11.56 11.05
C GLY A 107 1.46 -12.66 10.05
N ALA A 108 0.46 -12.40 9.21
CA ALA A 108 -0.10 -13.39 8.29
C ALA A 108 0.68 -13.52 6.97
N ILE A 109 1.30 -12.43 6.46
CA ILE A 109 1.87 -12.44 5.12
C ILE A 109 3.03 -13.43 4.97
N ARG A 110 3.89 -13.53 5.99
CA ARG A 110 5.06 -14.42 5.94
C ARG A 110 4.67 -15.89 5.83
N PRO A 111 3.83 -16.48 6.72
CA PRO A 111 3.44 -17.88 6.59
C PRO A 111 2.62 -18.17 5.31
N ILE A 112 1.87 -17.19 4.81
CA ILE A 112 1.11 -17.34 3.56
C ILE A 112 2.07 -17.44 2.37
N THR A 113 3.06 -16.54 2.26
CA THR A 113 4.02 -16.52 1.16
C THR A 113 5.04 -17.65 1.20
N GLN A 114 5.20 -18.32 2.31
CA GLN A 114 5.98 -19.57 2.39
C GLN A 114 5.27 -20.77 1.77
N ARG A 115 3.93 -20.72 1.67
CA ARG A 115 3.10 -21.83 1.15
C ARG A 115 2.56 -21.55 -0.25
N PHE A 116 2.31 -20.30 -0.55
CA PHE A 116 1.69 -19.86 -1.80
C PHE A 116 2.57 -18.83 -2.51
N ASP A 117 2.54 -18.84 -3.84
CA ASP A 117 3.20 -17.85 -4.65
C ASP A 117 2.68 -16.42 -4.39
N LYS A 118 3.58 -15.43 -4.39
CA LYS A 118 3.26 -14.01 -4.12
C LYS A 118 2.19 -13.47 -5.06
N LYS A 119 2.31 -13.79 -6.36
CA LYS A 119 1.37 -13.34 -7.39
C LYS A 119 -0.02 -13.93 -7.17
N SER A 120 -0.11 -15.24 -6.95
CA SER A 120 -1.37 -15.93 -6.72
C SER A 120 -2.06 -15.44 -5.44
N THR A 121 -1.29 -15.19 -4.39
CA THR A 121 -1.79 -14.62 -3.14
C THR A 121 -2.32 -13.20 -3.35
N ALA A 122 -1.58 -12.34 -4.07
CA ALA A 122 -2.02 -10.98 -4.36
C ALA A 122 -3.32 -10.96 -5.18
N LEU A 123 -3.43 -11.84 -6.19
CA LEU A 123 -4.65 -11.98 -7.00
C LEU A 123 -5.85 -12.49 -6.19
N ALA A 124 -5.64 -13.46 -5.31
CA ALA A 124 -6.70 -13.97 -4.44
C ALA A 124 -7.21 -12.88 -3.48
N LEU A 125 -6.31 -12.12 -2.86
CA LEU A 125 -6.67 -11.01 -1.98
C LEU A 125 -7.34 -9.86 -2.74
N ALA A 126 -6.89 -9.54 -3.96
CA ALA A 126 -7.53 -8.54 -4.81
C ALA A 126 -8.94 -8.98 -5.22
N THR A 127 -9.11 -10.24 -5.62
CA THR A 127 -10.43 -10.81 -5.92
C THR A 127 -11.35 -10.76 -4.71
N PHE A 128 -10.84 -11.15 -3.53
CA PHE A 128 -11.57 -11.00 -2.28
C PHE A 128 -12.00 -9.54 -2.05
N GLY A 129 -11.10 -8.56 -2.22
CA GLY A 129 -11.40 -7.14 -2.06
C GLY A 129 -12.49 -6.63 -2.99
N VAL A 130 -12.50 -7.07 -4.27
CA VAL A 130 -13.51 -6.69 -5.26
C VAL A 130 -14.92 -7.14 -4.86
N PHE A 131 -15.07 -8.35 -4.33
CA PHE A 131 -16.38 -8.87 -3.92
C PHE A 131 -16.76 -8.47 -2.49
N PHE A 132 -15.81 -8.50 -1.58
CA PHE A 132 -16.05 -8.22 -0.17
C PHE A 132 -16.18 -6.72 0.09
N GLY A 133 -15.43 -5.86 -0.63
CA GLY A 133 -15.48 -4.41 -0.44
C GLY A 133 -16.87 -3.80 -0.51
N PRO A 134 -17.62 -4.00 -1.59
CA PRO A 134 -18.98 -3.42 -1.73
C PRO A 134 -20.06 -4.19 -0.97
N LEU A 135 -19.74 -5.32 -0.34
CA LEU A 135 -20.71 -6.19 0.32
C LEU A 135 -21.63 -5.48 1.32
N PRO A 136 -21.15 -4.62 2.25
CA PRO A 136 -22.05 -3.94 3.19
C PRO A 136 -23.05 -3.01 2.49
N ILE A 137 -22.63 -2.38 1.39
CA ILE A 137 -23.51 -1.50 0.61
C ILE A 137 -24.64 -2.34 -0.02
N PHE A 138 -24.31 -3.46 -0.65
CA PHE A 138 -25.31 -4.37 -1.20
C PHE A 138 -26.27 -4.92 -0.13
N LEU A 139 -25.73 -5.36 1.02
CA LEU A 139 -26.55 -5.83 2.13
C LEU A 139 -27.49 -4.73 2.66
N ARG A 140 -27.02 -3.47 2.68
CA ARG A 140 -27.84 -2.32 3.08
C ARG A 140 -28.97 -2.07 2.10
N LEU A 141 -28.69 -2.12 0.80
CA LEU A 141 -29.70 -1.92 -0.26
C LEU A 141 -30.77 -3.03 -0.26
N LEU A 142 -30.39 -4.24 0.16
CA LEU A 142 -31.31 -5.37 0.33
C LEU A 142 -32.10 -5.33 1.64
N GLY A 143 -31.86 -4.34 2.51
CA GLY A 143 -32.51 -4.24 3.81
C GLY A 143 -32.00 -5.24 4.87
N TRP A 144 -30.84 -5.87 4.64
CA TRP A 144 -30.25 -6.86 5.56
C TRP A 144 -29.25 -6.26 6.56
N MET A 145 -29.03 -4.96 6.49
CA MET A 145 -28.16 -4.23 7.42
C MET A 145 -28.99 -3.41 8.41
N PRO A 146 -28.52 -3.23 9.64
CA PRO A 146 -29.16 -2.35 10.61
C PRO A 146 -29.31 -0.92 10.09
N GLU A 147 -30.36 -0.21 10.52
CA GLU A 147 -30.58 1.19 10.16
C GLU A 147 -29.54 2.12 10.78
N ASN A 148 -29.44 3.36 10.23
CA ASN A 148 -28.54 4.38 10.75
C ASN A 148 -28.89 4.71 12.21
N GLY A 149 -27.87 4.84 13.07
CA GLY A 149 -28.04 5.03 14.51
C GLY A 149 -28.24 3.75 15.31
N HIS A 150 -28.39 2.60 14.67
CA HIS A 150 -28.45 1.33 15.40
C HIS A 150 -27.06 0.94 15.96
N PRO A 151 -26.95 0.55 17.24
CA PRO A 151 -25.65 0.32 17.90
C PRO A 151 -24.83 -0.82 17.29
N ALA A 152 -25.43 -1.75 16.56
CA ALA A 152 -24.71 -2.82 15.88
C ALA A 152 -24.08 -2.41 14.54
N LEU A 153 -24.46 -1.27 13.95
CA LEU A 153 -24.02 -0.87 12.62
C LEU A 153 -22.51 -0.58 12.62
N LEU A 154 -22.02 0.23 13.56
CA LEU A 154 -20.61 0.58 13.65
C LEU A 154 -19.70 -0.65 13.86
N PRO A 155 -19.96 -1.57 14.81
CA PRO A 155 -19.16 -2.80 14.94
C PRO A 155 -19.13 -3.68 13.70
N ILE A 156 -20.23 -3.78 12.96
CA ILE A 156 -20.29 -4.55 11.71
C ILE A 156 -19.37 -3.92 10.65
N ILE A 157 -19.44 -2.60 10.48
CA ILE A 157 -18.58 -1.89 9.52
C ILE A 157 -17.12 -1.94 9.97
N MET A 158 -16.81 -1.86 11.27
CA MET A 158 -15.46 -2.02 11.79
C MET A 158 -14.90 -3.42 11.51
N LEU A 159 -15.71 -4.46 11.70
CA LEU A 159 -15.29 -5.84 11.40
C LEU A 159 -15.05 -6.02 9.89
N HIS A 160 -15.94 -5.50 9.05
CA HIS A 160 -15.74 -5.49 7.60
C HIS A 160 -14.46 -4.75 7.21
N ALA A 161 -14.23 -3.55 7.74
CA ALA A 161 -13.03 -2.76 7.51
C ALA A 161 -11.76 -3.51 7.93
N LEU A 162 -11.79 -4.24 9.05
CA LEU A 162 -10.67 -5.04 9.53
C LEU A 162 -10.21 -6.05 8.47
N PHE A 163 -11.12 -6.81 7.89
CA PHE A 163 -10.79 -7.81 6.86
C PHE A 163 -10.34 -7.16 5.56
N LEU A 164 -11.06 -6.13 5.10
CA LEU A 164 -10.74 -5.43 3.85
C LEU A 164 -9.38 -4.75 3.92
N VAL A 165 -9.10 -4.01 5.00
CA VAL A 165 -7.82 -3.32 5.20
C VAL A 165 -6.68 -4.32 5.35
N THR A 166 -6.89 -5.45 6.03
CA THR A 166 -5.90 -6.53 6.11
C THR A 166 -5.51 -7.03 4.72
N ALA A 167 -6.49 -7.24 3.83
CA ALA A 167 -6.25 -7.64 2.46
C ALA A 167 -5.48 -6.56 1.68
N VAL A 168 -5.90 -5.29 1.76
CA VAL A 168 -5.26 -4.17 1.06
C VAL A 168 -3.82 -3.97 1.51
N VAL A 169 -3.54 -3.98 2.82
CA VAL A 169 -2.18 -3.86 3.36
C VAL A 169 -1.31 -5.04 2.92
N SER A 170 -1.87 -6.25 2.94
CA SER A 170 -1.16 -7.45 2.46
C SER A 170 -0.80 -7.37 0.98
N ILE A 171 -1.72 -6.89 0.13
CA ILE A 171 -1.45 -6.65 -1.30
C ILE A 171 -0.32 -5.64 -1.48
N GLY A 172 -0.32 -4.54 -0.72
CA GLY A 172 0.74 -3.53 -0.75
C GLY A 172 2.12 -4.10 -0.40
N MET A 173 2.20 -4.95 0.64
CA MET A 173 3.44 -5.64 1.01
C MET A 173 3.91 -6.63 -0.07
N LEU A 174 2.99 -7.39 -0.66
CA LEU A 174 3.30 -8.31 -1.75
C LEU A 174 3.78 -7.57 -2.99
N ALA A 175 3.12 -6.48 -3.37
CA ALA A 175 3.51 -5.63 -4.49
C ALA A 175 4.92 -5.07 -4.29
N SER A 176 5.23 -4.54 -3.11
CA SER A 176 6.57 -4.04 -2.77
C SER A 176 7.63 -5.13 -2.87
N SER A 177 7.31 -6.35 -2.39
CA SER A 177 8.21 -7.50 -2.52
C SER A 177 8.41 -7.94 -3.98
N MET A 178 7.37 -7.96 -4.81
CA MET A 178 7.48 -8.27 -6.24
C MET A 178 8.27 -7.22 -7.02
N ILE A 179 8.17 -5.95 -6.62
CA ILE A 179 8.98 -4.88 -7.20
C ILE A 179 10.46 -5.12 -6.90
N ALA A 180 10.81 -5.46 -5.66
CA ALA A 180 12.19 -5.79 -5.28
C ALA A 180 12.72 -6.99 -6.10
N ASP A 181 11.94 -8.07 -6.23
CA ASP A 181 12.31 -9.22 -7.06
C ASP A 181 12.54 -8.82 -8.54
N THR A 182 11.74 -7.88 -9.08
CA THR A 182 11.88 -7.38 -10.46
C THR A 182 13.13 -6.51 -10.62
N VAL A 183 13.52 -5.76 -9.60
CA VAL A 183 14.77 -5.00 -9.59
C VAL A 183 15.96 -5.94 -9.61
N ASP A 184 15.95 -6.98 -8.79
CA ASP A 184 17.02 -7.99 -8.74
C ASP A 184 17.14 -8.76 -10.07
N GLU A 185 16.01 -9.14 -10.70
CA GLU A 185 15.98 -9.73 -12.04
C GLU A 185 16.58 -8.78 -13.10
N SER A 186 16.24 -7.49 -13.03
CA SER A 186 16.79 -6.47 -13.92
C SER A 186 18.30 -6.30 -13.74
N GLU A 187 18.80 -6.33 -12.48
CA GLU A 187 20.23 -6.26 -12.19
C GLU A 187 20.98 -7.47 -12.78
N LEU A 188 20.44 -8.67 -12.64
CA LEU A 188 21.03 -9.88 -13.23
C LEU A 188 21.11 -9.81 -14.75
N ARG A 189 20.11 -9.21 -15.40
CA ARG A 189 20.03 -9.12 -16.87
C ARG A 189 20.88 -7.98 -17.45
N THR A 190 20.94 -6.83 -16.77
CA THR A 190 21.56 -5.60 -17.30
C THR A 190 22.89 -5.25 -16.64
N GLY A 191 23.25 -5.90 -15.54
CA GLY A 191 24.41 -5.55 -14.71
C GLY A 191 24.27 -4.23 -13.96
N LYS A 192 23.08 -3.58 -14.00
CA LYS A 192 22.83 -2.28 -13.40
C LYS A 192 21.67 -2.36 -12.40
N ARG A 193 21.90 -1.87 -11.19
CA ARG A 193 20.86 -1.74 -10.17
C ARG A 193 20.10 -0.43 -10.37
N GLN A 194 18.88 -0.53 -10.88
CA GLN A 194 18.04 0.62 -11.26
C GLN A 194 16.93 0.88 -10.23
N GLU A 195 17.14 0.53 -8.97
CA GLU A 195 16.15 0.63 -7.88
C GLU A 195 15.54 2.04 -7.73
N GLY A 196 16.38 3.09 -7.84
CA GLY A 196 15.92 4.48 -7.78
C GLY A 196 14.96 4.85 -8.89
N LEU A 197 15.19 4.35 -10.11
CA LEU A 197 14.31 4.59 -11.25
C LEU A 197 12.95 3.87 -11.09
N PHE A 198 12.98 2.63 -10.61
CA PHE A 198 11.78 1.87 -10.30
C PHE A 198 10.93 2.55 -9.23
N SER A 199 11.54 2.96 -8.13
CA SER A 199 10.86 3.62 -7.02
C SER A 199 10.31 4.99 -7.41
N SER A 200 11.05 5.79 -8.19
CA SER A 200 10.61 7.11 -8.62
C SER A 200 9.44 7.05 -9.60
N ALA A 201 9.40 6.06 -10.50
CA ALA A 201 8.27 5.89 -11.40
C ALA A 201 6.97 5.54 -10.64
N ILE A 202 7.04 4.70 -9.62
CA ILE A 202 5.88 4.38 -8.76
C ILE A 202 5.46 5.61 -7.96
N ALA A 203 6.41 6.32 -7.33
CA ALA A 203 6.12 7.53 -6.57
C ALA A 203 5.50 8.62 -7.44
N PHE A 204 5.99 8.79 -8.68
CA PHE A 204 5.40 9.73 -9.65
C PHE A 204 3.96 9.32 -9.99
N THR A 205 3.72 8.05 -10.30
CA THR A 205 2.39 7.52 -10.62
C THR A 205 1.41 7.77 -9.48
N THR A 206 1.81 7.46 -8.25
CA THR A 206 0.97 7.67 -7.07
C THR A 206 0.65 9.15 -6.87
N LYS A 207 1.66 10.02 -6.99
CA LYS A 207 1.46 11.47 -6.83
C LYS A 207 0.64 12.11 -7.95
N ALA A 208 0.78 11.66 -9.18
CA ALA A 208 0.00 12.15 -10.31
C ALA A 208 -1.49 11.81 -10.22
N THR A 209 -1.84 10.78 -9.46
CA THR A 209 -3.23 10.32 -9.31
C THR A 209 -3.88 10.75 -8.00
N SER A 210 -3.10 11.14 -6.98
CA SER A 210 -3.59 11.59 -5.66
C SER A 210 -3.66 13.12 -5.51
N GLY A 211 -3.20 13.89 -6.51
CA GLY A 211 -3.34 15.36 -6.56
C GLY A 211 -4.56 15.77 -7.30
#